data_f059a6d295682eca5e014d1c243d763e
#
_entry.id   f059a6d295682eca5e014d1c243d763e
#
_cell.length_a   1.000
_cell.length_b   1.000
_cell.length_c   1.000
_cell.angle_alpha   90.00
_cell.angle_beta   90.00
_cell.angle_gamma   90.00
#
_symmetry.space_group_name_H-M   'P 1'
#
loop_
_entity.id
_entity.type
_entity.pdbx_description
1 polymer ?
#
loop_
_entity_poly.entity_id
_entity_poly.type
_entity_poly.pdbx_seq_one_letter_code
_entity_poly.pdbx_strand_id
1 'polypeptide(L)'
;MSAVQPGMGAFGEAELVHEMLDAPPPASRYPRRRGRPRIWRIVIFVLAGIFFLVPLLAAFKYSLHQDSGGYGFANYGEIIHNKDVRSTLVTSLEIAGISAALVIVLMLPTVVWVRLKKPQATTVMELVTLLPIVIPPVVMAAGLEEFELNAPQWVIKDVFNNPRTGLIPFYVVLAMPFTYRAIDTGVRAIDLHTLVDASRNLGASWPSTLARVVLPNVQTAVLGAMFLTLALCLGEVVIATLLLYNTFPVEMVVLYHQSQVGVSVALSMITLAFTFLLLFTLSFLAQRRRGGGAARLI
;
A
#
# COMPACT_ATOMS: atom_id res chain seq x y z
N MET A 1 -1.60 72.40 51.56
CA MET A 1 -2.83 72.31 50.77
C MET A 1 -2.43 71.90 49.39
N SER A 2 -2.52 70.64 49.08
CA SER A 2 -2.13 70.01 47.84
C SER A 2 -3.43 69.59 47.10
N ALA A 3 -3.67 70.14 45.97
CA ALA A 3 -4.84 69.83 45.15
C ALA A 3 -4.59 68.55 44.39
N VAL A 4 -5.34 67.51 44.72
CA VAL A 4 -5.45 66.27 43.96
C VAL A 4 -6.31 66.53 42.70
N GLN A 5 -5.77 66.31 41.53
CA GLN A 5 -6.54 66.26 40.31
C GLN A 5 -7.28 64.93 40.18
N PRO A 6 -8.57 64.90 39.97
CA PRO A 6 -9.31 63.66 39.70
C PRO A 6 -9.43 63.42 38.20
N GLY A 7 -9.18 62.19 37.80
CA GLY A 7 -9.94 61.56 36.71
C GLY A 7 -9.42 61.67 35.29
N MET A 8 -8.34 61.01 35.00
CA MET A 8 -8.04 60.57 33.63
C MET A 8 -7.83 59.05 33.66
N GLY A 9 -8.91 58.30 33.79
CA GLY A 9 -8.75 56.84 34.05
C GLY A 9 -9.56 55.90 33.19
N ALA A 10 -10.78 56.22 32.80
CA ALA A 10 -11.64 55.16 32.20
C ALA A 10 -11.99 55.37 30.73
N PHE A 11 -11.99 56.60 30.24
CA PHE A 11 -12.34 56.89 28.84
C PHE A 11 -11.15 56.80 27.88
N GLY A 12 -9.93 57.03 28.37
CA GLY A 12 -8.71 56.89 27.55
C GLY A 12 -8.31 55.46 27.27
N GLU A 13 -8.57 54.51 28.20
CA GLU A 13 -8.27 53.11 27.98
C GLU A 13 -9.21 52.44 26.96
N ALA A 14 -10.48 52.80 26.96
CA ALA A 14 -11.44 52.27 25.97
C ALA A 14 -11.15 52.73 24.54
N GLU A 15 -10.69 53.97 24.39
CA GLU A 15 -10.34 54.54 23.07
C GLU A 15 -9.03 53.94 22.55
N LEU A 16 -8.04 53.71 23.40
CA LEU A 16 -6.80 53.03 23.03
C LEU A 16 -7.02 51.55 22.64
N VAL A 17 -7.93 50.87 23.34
CA VAL A 17 -8.30 49.49 23.00
C VAL A 17 -9.01 49.43 21.64
N HIS A 18 -9.88 50.40 21.36
CA HIS A 18 -10.57 50.47 20.05
C HIS A 18 -9.59 50.79 18.91
N GLU A 19 -8.65 51.70 19.12
CA GLU A 19 -7.60 52.04 18.15
C GLU A 19 -6.60 50.87 17.90
N MET A 20 -6.33 50.07 18.93
CA MET A 20 -5.51 48.82 18.80
C MET A 20 -6.26 47.71 18.07
N LEU A 21 -7.59 47.63 18.18
CA LEU A 21 -8.40 46.63 17.49
C LEU A 21 -8.62 46.96 16.01
N ASP A 22 -8.68 48.24 15.67
CA ASP A 22 -8.86 48.73 14.30
C ASP A 22 -7.52 48.95 13.55
N ALA A 23 -6.40 48.83 14.25
CA ALA A 23 -5.09 48.87 13.58
C ALA A 23 -4.94 47.70 12.63
N PRO A 24 -4.65 47.91 11.33
CA PRO A 24 -4.43 46.82 10.41
C PRO A 24 -3.25 45.96 10.92
N PRO A 25 -3.39 44.62 10.84
CA PRO A 25 -2.37 43.73 11.32
C PRO A 25 -1.00 44.13 10.71
N PRO A 26 0.07 44.18 11.51
CA PRO A 26 1.36 44.62 11.02
C PRO A 26 1.76 43.76 9.81
N ALA A 27 1.95 44.42 8.67
CA ALA A 27 2.35 43.76 7.46
C ALA A 27 3.55 42.82 7.77
N SER A 28 3.37 41.54 7.53
CA SER A 28 4.39 40.54 7.87
C SER A 28 5.71 40.92 7.22
N ARG A 29 6.61 41.51 8.00
CA ARG A 29 7.98 41.88 7.59
C ARG A 29 8.90 40.67 7.44
N TYR A 30 8.30 39.48 7.31
CA TYR A 30 9.13 38.32 6.96
C TYR A 30 9.44 38.42 5.45
N PRO A 31 10.69 38.78 5.06
CA PRO A 31 11.07 38.73 3.67
C PRO A 31 10.83 37.27 3.23
N ARG A 32 9.92 37.09 2.26
CA ARG A 32 9.81 35.80 1.56
C ARG A 32 11.21 35.48 1.04
N ARG A 33 11.96 34.68 1.80
CA ARG A 33 13.23 34.11 1.34
C ARG A 33 12.88 33.33 0.07
N ARG A 34 13.03 33.95 -1.08
CA ARG A 34 13.16 33.25 -2.35
C ARG A 34 14.33 32.28 -2.14
N GLY A 35 13.99 31.05 -1.77
CA GLY A 35 14.97 30.01 -1.54
C GLY A 35 15.75 29.86 -2.84
N ARG A 36 17.04 30.20 -2.84
CA ARG A 36 17.93 29.85 -3.93
C ARG A 36 17.69 28.38 -4.24
N PRO A 37 17.40 28.01 -5.51
CA PRO A 37 17.28 26.61 -5.87
C PRO A 37 18.56 25.93 -5.40
N ARG A 38 18.42 25.02 -4.45
CA ARG A 38 19.58 24.27 -3.94
C ARG A 38 19.99 23.35 -5.08
N ILE A 39 20.94 23.77 -5.89
CA ILE A 39 21.44 23.07 -7.09
C ILE A 39 21.72 21.59 -6.77
N TRP A 40 22.24 21.30 -5.59
CA TRP A 40 22.47 19.93 -5.14
C TRP A 40 21.20 19.04 -5.12
N ARG A 41 20.01 19.62 -4.86
CA ARG A 41 18.74 18.89 -4.93
C ARG A 41 18.40 18.49 -6.35
N ILE A 42 18.60 19.41 -7.30
CA ILE A 42 18.41 19.14 -8.74
C ILE A 42 19.35 18.05 -9.18
N VAL A 43 20.64 18.15 -8.79
CA VAL A 43 21.64 17.12 -9.11
C VAL A 43 21.24 15.75 -8.56
N ILE A 44 20.79 15.66 -7.31
CA ILE A 44 20.33 14.40 -6.73
C ILE A 44 19.11 13.85 -7.49
N PHE A 45 18.12 14.69 -7.82
CA PHE A 45 16.95 14.23 -8.57
C PHE A 45 17.32 13.76 -9.98
N VAL A 46 18.24 14.44 -10.64
CA VAL A 46 18.74 14.03 -11.97
C VAL A 46 19.49 12.71 -11.88
N LEU A 47 20.41 12.57 -10.93
CA LEU A 47 21.18 11.34 -10.73
C LEU A 47 20.25 10.17 -10.38
N ALA A 48 19.30 10.38 -9.49
CA ALA A 48 18.29 9.38 -9.17
C ALA A 48 17.43 9.01 -10.39
N GLY A 49 17.00 10.02 -11.16
CA GLY A 49 16.28 9.79 -12.42
C GLY A 49 17.08 8.94 -13.41
N ILE A 50 18.35 9.29 -13.64
CA ILE A 50 19.24 8.50 -14.50
C ILE A 50 19.39 7.07 -13.97
N PHE A 51 19.65 6.91 -12.69
CA PHE A 51 19.83 5.60 -12.05
C PHE A 51 18.61 4.68 -12.23
N PHE A 52 17.39 5.21 -12.15
CA PHE A 52 16.18 4.42 -12.34
C PHE A 52 15.74 4.29 -13.79
N LEU A 53 15.85 5.35 -14.59
CA LEU A 53 15.34 5.35 -15.97
C LEU A 53 16.26 4.61 -16.95
N VAL A 54 17.58 4.69 -16.78
CA VAL A 54 18.52 4.04 -17.72
C VAL A 54 18.34 2.53 -17.76
N PRO A 55 18.26 1.78 -16.62
CA PRO A 55 17.98 0.34 -16.66
C PRO A 55 16.63 0.01 -17.28
N LEU A 56 15.58 0.81 -16.99
CA LEU A 56 14.24 0.60 -17.56
C LEU A 56 14.23 0.79 -19.08
N LEU A 57 14.90 1.84 -19.58
CA LEU A 57 15.04 2.08 -21.02
C LEU A 57 15.86 0.98 -21.70
N ALA A 58 16.92 0.51 -21.04
CA ALA A 58 17.73 -0.59 -21.52
C ALA A 58 16.89 -1.90 -21.59
N ALA A 59 16.13 -2.21 -20.55
CA ALA A 59 15.23 -3.36 -20.53
C ALA A 59 14.14 -3.24 -21.61
N PHE A 60 13.53 -2.05 -21.78
CA PHE A 60 12.56 -1.81 -22.84
C PHE A 60 13.17 -2.00 -24.23
N LYS A 61 14.37 -1.45 -24.45
CA LYS A 61 15.10 -1.66 -25.73
C LYS A 61 15.38 -3.15 -25.95
N TYR A 62 15.79 -3.88 -24.90
CA TYR A 62 16.09 -5.29 -25.00
C TYR A 62 14.81 -6.13 -25.27
N SER A 63 13.67 -5.76 -24.69
CA SER A 63 12.38 -6.46 -24.93
C SER A 63 11.93 -6.38 -26.40
N LEU A 64 12.40 -5.39 -27.16
CA LEU A 64 12.13 -5.24 -28.58
C LEU A 64 13.16 -5.98 -29.45
N HIS A 65 14.28 -6.46 -28.87
CA HIS A 65 15.30 -7.17 -29.62
C HIS A 65 14.82 -8.58 -29.96
N GLN A 66 14.97 -8.96 -31.24
CA GLN A 66 14.55 -10.28 -31.76
C GLN A 66 15.76 -11.16 -32.00
N ASP A 67 15.63 -12.47 -31.72
CA ASP A 67 16.68 -13.45 -31.96
C ASP A 67 17.06 -13.59 -33.46
N SER A 68 16.14 -13.23 -34.35
CA SER A 68 16.36 -13.18 -35.80
C SER A 68 17.21 -11.96 -36.28
N GLY A 69 17.58 -11.08 -35.35
CA GLY A 69 18.27 -9.82 -35.62
C GLY A 69 17.28 -8.70 -35.99
N GLY A 70 17.38 -7.58 -35.28
CA GLY A 70 16.52 -6.40 -35.45
C GLY A 70 15.65 -6.09 -34.22
N TYR A 71 14.78 -5.11 -34.38
CA TYR A 71 13.86 -4.66 -33.33
C TYR A 71 12.41 -4.82 -33.79
N GLY A 72 11.53 -5.32 -32.93
CA GLY A 72 10.12 -5.51 -33.24
C GLY A 72 9.33 -5.97 -32.03
N PHE A 73 8.04 -6.23 -32.25
CA PHE A 73 7.08 -6.64 -31.19
C PHE A 73 6.83 -8.16 -31.17
N ALA A 74 7.69 -8.98 -31.80
CA ALA A 74 7.49 -10.43 -31.84
C ALA A 74 7.43 -11.06 -30.43
N ASN A 75 8.32 -10.66 -29.52
CA ASN A 75 8.32 -11.11 -28.13
C ASN A 75 6.99 -10.85 -27.43
N TYR A 76 6.35 -9.71 -27.70
CA TYR A 76 5.03 -9.37 -27.16
C TYR A 76 3.90 -10.20 -27.79
N GLY A 77 4.03 -10.51 -29.09
CA GLY A 77 3.10 -11.40 -29.78
C GLY A 77 3.13 -12.83 -29.21
N GLU A 78 4.32 -13.34 -28.92
CA GLU A 78 4.52 -14.66 -28.33
C GLU A 78 3.86 -14.78 -26.95
N ILE A 79 3.99 -13.75 -26.11
CA ILE A 79 3.35 -13.70 -24.78
C ILE A 79 1.83 -13.88 -24.88
N ILE A 80 1.17 -13.23 -25.85
CA ILE A 80 -0.28 -13.30 -26.01
C ILE A 80 -0.73 -14.71 -26.40
N HIS A 81 0.07 -15.42 -27.18
CA HIS A 81 -0.25 -16.77 -27.67
C HIS A 81 0.19 -17.88 -26.73
N ASN A 82 1.09 -17.60 -25.78
CA ASN A 82 1.57 -18.57 -24.83
C ASN A 82 0.50 -18.88 -23.77
N LYS A 83 0.02 -20.13 -23.76
CA LYS A 83 -1.02 -20.59 -22.83
C LYS A 83 -0.54 -20.63 -21.37
N ASP A 84 0.74 -20.96 -21.16
CA ASP A 84 1.33 -21.07 -19.82
C ASP A 84 1.44 -19.69 -19.16
N VAL A 85 1.88 -18.68 -19.91
CA VAL A 85 1.90 -17.29 -19.44
C VAL A 85 0.51 -16.80 -19.05
N ARG A 86 -0.52 -17.09 -19.86
CA ARG A 86 -1.89 -16.68 -19.53
C ARG A 86 -2.45 -17.40 -18.32
N SER A 87 -2.19 -18.70 -18.20
CA SER A 87 -2.68 -19.49 -17.06
C SER A 87 -2.00 -19.06 -15.76
N THR A 88 -0.70 -18.82 -15.76
CA THR A 88 0.06 -18.36 -14.60
C THR A 88 -0.31 -16.93 -14.21
N LEU A 89 -0.62 -16.05 -15.18
CA LEU A 89 -1.11 -14.70 -14.91
C LEU A 89 -2.46 -14.74 -14.17
N VAL A 90 -3.43 -15.50 -14.67
CA VAL A 90 -4.74 -15.65 -14.02
C VAL A 90 -4.59 -16.22 -12.61
N THR A 91 -3.82 -17.29 -12.46
CA THR A 91 -3.56 -17.90 -11.16
C THR A 91 -2.93 -16.90 -10.18
N SER A 92 -1.93 -16.13 -10.61
CA SER A 92 -1.29 -15.11 -9.76
C SER A 92 -2.23 -13.98 -9.37
N LEU A 93 -3.10 -13.52 -10.27
CA LEU A 93 -4.11 -12.51 -9.97
C LEU A 93 -5.16 -13.02 -8.97
N GLU A 94 -5.59 -14.27 -9.12
CA GLU A 94 -6.52 -14.91 -8.18
C GLU A 94 -5.89 -15.04 -6.78
N ILE A 95 -4.66 -15.56 -6.69
CA ILE A 95 -3.92 -15.69 -5.43
C ILE A 95 -3.75 -14.31 -4.79
N ALA A 96 -3.29 -13.32 -5.54
CA ALA A 96 -3.07 -11.97 -5.04
C ALA A 96 -4.39 -11.31 -4.57
N GLY A 97 -5.46 -11.45 -5.34
CA GLY A 97 -6.79 -10.92 -5.00
C GLY A 97 -7.38 -11.56 -3.74
N ILE A 98 -7.32 -12.89 -3.62
CA ILE A 98 -7.81 -13.61 -2.44
C ILE A 98 -6.95 -13.26 -1.22
N SER A 99 -5.63 -13.25 -1.36
CA SER A 99 -4.71 -12.88 -0.26
C SER A 99 -4.96 -11.45 0.23
N ALA A 100 -5.16 -10.49 -0.69
CA ALA A 100 -5.47 -9.12 -0.35
C ALA A 100 -6.82 -8.98 0.37
N ALA A 101 -7.84 -9.69 -0.07
CA ALA A 101 -9.14 -9.71 0.61
C ALA A 101 -9.02 -10.35 2.00
N LEU A 102 -8.35 -11.49 2.10
CA LEU A 102 -8.22 -12.24 3.34
C LEU A 102 -7.41 -11.48 4.40
N VAL A 103 -6.27 -10.88 4.02
CA VAL A 103 -5.46 -10.09 4.96
C VAL A 103 -6.22 -8.89 5.50
N ILE A 104 -7.10 -8.25 4.71
CA ILE A 104 -7.93 -7.15 5.19
C ILE A 104 -9.02 -7.65 6.12
N VAL A 105 -9.70 -8.75 5.78
CA VAL A 105 -10.71 -9.37 6.64
C VAL A 105 -10.13 -9.76 8.01
N LEU A 106 -8.87 -10.17 8.05
CA LEU A 106 -8.16 -10.49 9.29
C LEU A 106 -7.66 -9.24 10.02
N MET A 107 -7.02 -8.31 9.31
CA MET A 107 -6.32 -7.18 9.94
C MET A 107 -7.26 -6.04 10.35
N LEU A 108 -8.31 -5.75 9.58
CA LEU A 108 -9.21 -4.64 9.93
C LEU A 108 -9.91 -4.85 11.28
N PRO A 109 -10.58 -5.98 11.56
CA PRO A 109 -11.19 -6.21 12.87
C PRO A 109 -10.14 -6.31 13.98
N THR A 110 -8.97 -6.89 13.70
CA THR A 110 -7.88 -7.02 14.67
C THR A 110 -7.36 -5.65 15.11
N VAL A 111 -7.05 -4.76 14.16
CA VAL A 111 -6.58 -3.39 14.45
C VAL A 111 -7.64 -2.61 15.22
N VAL A 112 -8.89 -2.67 14.78
CA VAL A 112 -10.01 -1.98 15.44
C VAL A 112 -10.19 -2.50 16.87
N TRP A 113 -10.16 -3.81 17.08
CA TRP A 113 -10.29 -4.42 18.41
C TRP A 113 -9.15 -4.05 19.34
N VAL A 114 -7.91 -4.12 18.86
CA VAL A 114 -6.71 -3.73 19.65
C VAL A 114 -6.81 -2.27 20.05
N ARG A 115 -7.17 -1.38 19.13
CA ARG A 115 -7.30 0.07 19.41
C ARG A 115 -8.38 0.40 20.43
N LEU A 116 -9.52 -0.29 20.38
CA LEU A 116 -10.65 -0.05 21.29
C LEU A 116 -10.46 -0.69 22.67
N LYS A 117 -9.93 -1.90 22.71
CA LYS A 117 -9.97 -2.72 23.95
C LYS A 117 -8.62 -2.88 24.61
N LYS A 118 -7.51 -2.84 23.84
CA LYS A 118 -6.16 -3.08 24.39
C LYS A 118 -5.10 -2.19 23.69
N PRO A 119 -5.18 -0.87 23.83
CA PRO A 119 -4.24 0.03 23.15
C PRO A 119 -2.77 -0.23 23.52
N GLN A 120 -2.52 -0.79 24.70
CA GLN A 120 -1.18 -1.21 25.15
C GLN A 120 -0.60 -2.36 24.32
N ALA A 121 -1.45 -3.20 23.69
CA ALA A 121 -1.02 -4.32 22.87
C ALA A 121 -0.59 -3.88 21.44
N THR A 122 -0.73 -2.61 21.07
CA THR A 122 -0.39 -2.10 19.74
C THR A 122 1.07 -2.40 19.37
N THR A 123 2.00 -2.15 20.32
CA THR A 123 3.45 -2.42 20.10
C THR A 123 3.71 -3.91 19.89
N VAL A 124 3.05 -4.77 20.68
CA VAL A 124 3.20 -6.23 20.54
C VAL A 124 2.66 -6.68 19.17
N MET A 125 1.49 -6.18 18.77
CA MET A 125 0.93 -6.49 17.44
C MET A 125 1.83 -6.01 16.31
N GLU A 126 2.43 -4.83 16.45
CA GLU A 126 3.39 -4.33 15.46
C GLU A 126 4.61 -5.23 15.36
N LEU A 127 5.18 -5.69 16.48
CA LEU A 127 6.30 -6.61 16.49
C LEU A 127 5.93 -7.98 15.91
N VAL A 128 4.80 -8.55 16.29
CA VAL A 128 4.34 -9.86 15.79
C VAL A 128 4.10 -9.81 14.28
N THR A 129 3.49 -8.75 13.77
CA THR A 129 3.26 -8.60 12.33
C THR A 129 4.55 -8.39 11.53
N LEU A 130 5.66 -7.95 12.16
CA LEU A 130 6.95 -7.80 11.50
C LEU A 130 7.74 -9.12 11.38
N LEU A 131 7.41 -10.14 12.16
CA LEU A 131 8.14 -11.42 12.16
C LEU A 131 8.32 -12.02 10.75
N PRO A 132 7.31 -12.04 9.87
CA PRO A 132 7.45 -12.63 8.55
C PRO A 132 8.50 -11.95 7.65
N ILE A 133 8.77 -10.65 7.87
CA ILE A 133 9.82 -9.94 7.11
C ILE A 133 11.21 -10.32 7.60
N VAL A 134 11.33 -10.62 8.89
CA VAL A 134 12.61 -10.95 9.52
C VAL A 134 13.03 -12.39 9.19
N ILE A 135 12.05 -13.28 9.01
CA ILE A 135 12.31 -14.69 8.67
C ILE A 135 12.66 -14.78 7.18
N PRO A 136 13.86 -15.29 6.81
CA PRO A 136 14.20 -15.48 5.41
C PRO A 136 13.20 -16.40 4.69
N PRO A 137 12.78 -16.08 3.47
CA PRO A 137 11.82 -16.91 2.71
C PRO A 137 12.24 -18.39 2.59
N VAL A 138 13.54 -18.66 2.49
CA VAL A 138 14.08 -20.03 2.44
C VAL A 138 13.76 -20.81 3.72
N VAL A 139 13.86 -20.17 4.89
CA VAL A 139 13.52 -20.80 6.18
C VAL A 139 12.03 -21.09 6.26
N MET A 140 11.18 -20.18 5.76
CA MET A 140 9.74 -20.40 5.70
C MET A 140 9.40 -21.58 4.78
N ALA A 141 10.04 -21.66 3.61
CA ALA A 141 9.83 -22.76 2.66
C ALA A 141 10.31 -24.11 3.23
N ALA A 142 11.51 -24.16 3.82
CA ALA A 142 12.04 -25.37 4.46
C ALA A 142 11.16 -25.84 5.64
N GLY A 143 10.65 -24.91 6.44
CA GLY A 143 9.70 -25.24 7.52
C GLY A 143 8.38 -25.82 7.00
N LEU A 144 7.93 -25.36 5.82
CA LEU A 144 6.76 -25.94 5.18
C LEU A 144 7.02 -27.32 4.60
N GLU A 145 8.15 -27.52 3.93
CA GLU A 145 8.55 -28.84 3.41
C GLU A 145 8.59 -29.88 4.54
N GLU A 146 9.18 -29.52 5.68
CA GLU A 146 9.18 -30.40 6.86
C GLU A 146 7.77 -30.65 7.40
N PHE A 147 6.90 -29.65 7.37
CA PHE A 147 5.50 -29.81 7.74
C PHE A 147 4.76 -30.74 6.77
N GLU A 148 4.97 -30.61 5.45
CA GLU A 148 4.35 -31.45 4.43
C GLU A 148 4.72 -32.92 4.61
N LEU A 149 5.98 -33.22 4.97
CA LEU A 149 6.43 -34.60 5.23
C LEU A 149 5.65 -35.27 6.37
N ASN A 150 5.19 -34.50 7.34
CA ASN A 150 4.50 -34.99 8.53
C ASN A 150 2.99 -34.71 8.53
N ALA A 151 2.48 -33.97 7.54
CA ALA A 151 1.08 -33.58 7.48
C ALA A 151 0.16 -34.74 7.06
N PRO A 152 -1.11 -34.72 7.51
CA PRO A 152 -2.09 -35.68 7.02
C PRO A 152 -2.27 -35.57 5.50
N GLN A 153 -2.50 -36.70 4.84
CA GLN A 153 -2.63 -36.79 3.38
C GLN A 153 -3.68 -35.84 2.78
N TRP A 154 -4.76 -35.57 3.49
CA TRP A 154 -5.80 -34.64 3.03
C TRP A 154 -5.27 -33.19 3.01
N VAL A 155 -4.42 -32.79 3.95
CA VAL A 155 -3.77 -31.48 3.95
C VAL A 155 -2.88 -31.33 2.74
N ILE A 156 -2.04 -32.32 2.46
CA ILE A 156 -1.14 -32.31 1.32
C ILE A 156 -1.94 -32.22 0.03
N LYS A 157 -2.95 -33.07 -0.13
CA LYS A 157 -3.74 -33.17 -1.35
C LYS A 157 -4.61 -31.93 -1.61
N ASP A 158 -5.29 -31.41 -0.58
CA ASP A 158 -6.30 -30.38 -0.76
C ASP A 158 -5.75 -28.97 -0.58
N VAL A 159 -4.64 -28.81 0.16
CA VAL A 159 -4.03 -27.50 0.42
C VAL A 159 -2.78 -27.28 -0.44
N PHE A 160 -1.82 -28.19 -0.38
CA PHE A 160 -0.49 -27.97 -0.97
C PHE A 160 -0.35 -28.39 -2.43
N ASN A 161 -1.15 -29.31 -2.94
CA ASN A 161 -1.09 -29.67 -4.35
C ASN A 161 -1.64 -28.59 -5.30
N ASN A 162 -2.25 -27.54 -4.77
CA ASN A 162 -2.79 -26.47 -5.57
C ASN A 162 -2.08 -25.14 -5.23
N PRO A 163 -1.48 -24.43 -6.21
CA PRO A 163 -0.84 -23.13 -5.96
C PRO A 163 -1.75 -22.11 -5.28
N ARG A 164 -3.06 -22.16 -5.56
CA ARG A 164 -4.04 -21.24 -4.97
C ARG A 164 -4.18 -21.42 -3.46
N THR A 165 -4.27 -22.65 -3.01
CA THR A 165 -4.44 -22.95 -1.58
C THR A 165 -3.11 -22.94 -0.83
N GLY A 166 -2.02 -23.39 -1.45
CA GLY A 166 -0.70 -23.45 -0.84
C GLY A 166 -0.06 -22.08 -0.62
N LEU A 167 -0.14 -21.15 -1.59
CA LEU A 167 0.53 -19.85 -1.50
C LEU A 167 -0.26 -18.78 -0.74
N ILE A 168 -1.60 -18.83 -0.75
CA ILE A 168 -2.43 -17.81 -0.10
C ILE A 168 -2.05 -17.58 1.37
N PRO A 169 -1.88 -18.60 2.22
CA PRO A 169 -1.51 -18.39 3.63
C PRO A 169 -0.17 -17.65 3.78
N PHE A 170 0.83 -17.97 2.95
CA PHE A 170 2.13 -17.31 2.97
C PHE A 170 2.02 -15.84 2.56
N TYR A 171 1.29 -15.56 1.51
CA TYR A 171 1.11 -14.20 1.01
C TYR A 171 0.31 -13.34 1.99
N VAL A 172 -0.67 -13.92 2.68
CA VAL A 172 -1.39 -13.24 3.77
C VAL A 172 -0.41 -12.89 4.90
N VAL A 173 0.39 -13.84 5.36
CA VAL A 173 1.37 -13.63 6.44
C VAL A 173 2.42 -12.60 6.02
N LEU A 174 2.95 -12.69 4.80
CA LEU A 174 3.94 -11.75 4.26
C LEU A 174 3.38 -10.33 4.11
N ALA A 175 2.10 -10.17 3.81
CA ALA A 175 1.44 -8.89 3.67
C ALA A 175 0.99 -8.26 5.00
N MET A 176 0.90 -9.04 6.08
CA MET A 176 0.43 -8.56 7.40
C MET A 176 1.10 -7.28 7.88
N PRO A 177 2.44 -7.13 7.87
CA PRO A 177 3.11 -5.95 8.41
C PRO A 177 2.72 -4.67 7.66
N PHE A 178 2.61 -4.74 6.35
CA PHE A 178 2.25 -3.60 5.51
C PHE A 178 0.77 -3.23 5.69
N THR A 179 -0.10 -4.23 5.69
CA THR A 179 -1.55 -4.08 5.86
C THR A 179 -1.87 -3.55 7.26
N TYR A 180 -1.24 -4.10 8.30
CA TYR A 180 -1.39 -3.62 9.68
C TYR A 180 -1.06 -2.13 9.78
N ARG A 181 0.11 -1.70 9.30
CA ARG A 181 0.54 -0.29 9.34
C ARG A 181 -0.38 0.64 8.57
N ALA A 182 -0.82 0.23 7.39
CA ALA A 182 -1.71 1.03 6.56
C ALA A 182 -3.07 1.23 7.24
N ILE A 183 -3.69 0.14 7.74
CA ILE A 183 -4.99 0.19 8.42
C ILE A 183 -4.86 0.93 9.76
N ASP A 184 -3.83 0.67 10.55
CA ASP A 184 -3.60 1.34 11.83
C ASP A 184 -3.48 2.87 11.68
N THR A 185 -2.75 3.31 10.65
CA THR A 185 -2.65 4.75 10.32
C THR A 185 -4.02 5.34 9.94
N GLY A 186 -4.83 4.60 9.16
CA GLY A 186 -6.18 5.03 8.80
C GLY A 186 -7.12 5.10 10.01
N VAL A 187 -7.04 4.13 10.90
CA VAL A 187 -7.86 4.06 12.12
C VAL A 187 -7.48 5.17 13.11
N ARG A 188 -6.20 5.54 13.20
CA ARG A 188 -5.74 6.69 14.02
C ARG A 188 -6.23 8.05 13.50
N ALA A 189 -6.55 8.15 12.24
CA ALA A 189 -6.98 9.41 11.63
C ALA A 189 -8.47 9.74 11.85
N ILE A 190 -9.23 8.83 12.46
CA ILE A 190 -10.66 8.98 12.76
C ILE A 190 -10.91 8.90 14.27
N ASP A 191 -12.01 9.48 14.74
CA ASP A 191 -12.48 9.26 16.12
C ASP A 191 -13.21 7.92 16.22
N LEU A 192 -12.40 6.84 16.30
CA LEU A 192 -12.89 5.46 16.30
C LEU A 192 -13.85 5.18 17.45
N HIS A 193 -13.56 5.69 18.67
CA HIS A 193 -14.38 5.43 19.86
C HIS A 193 -15.79 5.98 19.68
N THR A 194 -15.91 7.25 19.35
CA THR A 194 -17.21 7.91 19.15
C THR A 194 -18.02 7.23 18.03
N LEU A 195 -17.39 6.87 16.92
CA LEU A 195 -18.06 6.22 15.80
C LEU A 195 -18.61 4.83 16.18
N VAL A 196 -17.80 4.04 16.89
CA VAL A 196 -18.20 2.69 17.30
C VAL A 196 -19.26 2.75 18.37
N ASP A 197 -19.12 3.61 19.39
CA ASP A 197 -20.08 3.75 20.49
C ASP A 197 -21.44 4.24 19.96
N ALA A 198 -21.45 5.25 19.09
CA ALA A 198 -22.69 5.72 18.46
C ALA A 198 -23.40 4.59 17.68
N SER A 199 -22.65 3.83 16.87
CA SER A 199 -23.19 2.70 16.12
C SER A 199 -23.76 1.60 17.02
N ARG A 200 -23.04 1.27 18.10
CA ARG A 200 -23.44 0.25 19.07
C ARG A 200 -24.66 0.67 19.90
N ASN A 201 -24.76 1.93 20.28
CA ASN A 201 -25.89 2.50 20.98
C ASN A 201 -27.18 2.47 20.12
N LEU A 202 -27.03 2.57 18.80
CA LEU A 202 -28.11 2.39 17.83
C LEU A 202 -28.46 0.91 17.57
N GLY A 203 -27.87 -0.04 18.31
CA GLY A 203 -28.16 -1.48 18.21
C GLY A 203 -27.43 -2.23 17.09
N ALA A 204 -26.46 -1.61 16.41
CA ALA A 204 -25.73 -2.30 15.35
C ALA A 204 -24.86 -3.45 15.91
N SER A 205 -24.80 -4.57 15.17
CA SER A 205 -23.88 -5.67 15.48
C SER A 205 -22.44 -5.33 15.13
N TRP A 206 -21.44 -6.02 15.69
CA TRP A 206 -20.03 -5.82 15.37
C TRP A 206 -19.71 -5.89 13.87
N PRO A 207 -20.13 -6.92 13.12
CA PRO A 207 -19.90 -6.97 11.68
C PRO A 207 -20.52 -5.79 10.94
N SER A 208 -21.73 -5.35 11.36
CA SER A 208 -22.40 -4.18 10.78
C SER A 208 -21.63 -2.89 11.08
N THR A 209 -21.15 -2.70 12.30
CA THR A 209 -20.31 -1.55 12.69
C THR A 209 -19.02 -1.51 11.87
N LEU A 210 -18.32 -2.64 11.73
CA LEU A 210 -17.10 -2.73 10.93
C LEU A 210 -17.37 -2.43 9.46
N ALA A 211 -18.39 -3.04 8.86
CA ALA A 211 -18.64 -2.92 7.42
C ALA A 211 -19.29 -1.59 7.02
N ARG A 212 -20.21 -1.04 7.85
CA ARG A 212 -21.00 0.13 7.49
C ARG A 212 -20.51 1.44 8.11
N VAL A 213 -19.72 1.37 9.18
CA VAL A 213 -19.21 2.57 9.87
C VAL A 213 -17.71 2.66 9.76
N VAL A 214 -16.95 1.67 10.23
CA VAL A 214 -15.48 1.77 10.26
C VAL A 214 -14.89 1.71 8.85
N LEU A 215 -15.20 0.68 8.07
CA LEU A 215 -14.64 0.45 6.73
C LEU A 215 -14.81 1.64 5.78
N PRO A 216 -15.99 2.30 5.67
CA PRO A 216 -16.14 3.48 4.83
C PRO A 216 -15.29 4.67 5.28
N ASN A 217 -15.06 4.84 6.59
CA ASN A 217 -14.25 5.93 7.13
C ASN A 217 -12.75 5.71 6.95
N VAL A 218 -12.29 4.45 6.88
CA VAL A 218 -10.88 4.10 6.64
C VAL A 218 -10.64 3.55 5.23
N GLN A 219 -11.59 3.68 4.30
CA GLN A 219 -11.54 3.09 2.96
C GLN A 219 -10.25 3.40 2.19
N THR A 220 -9.69 4.61 2.34
CA THR A 220 -8.45 4.99 1.65
C THR A 220 -7.25 4.20 2.18
N ALA A 221 -7.19 3.96 3.49
CA ALA A 221 -6.15 3.15 4.11
C ALA A 221 -6.28 1.68 3.69
N VAL A 222 -7.51 1.16 3.67
CA VAL A 222 -7.82 -0.20 3.22
C VAL A 222 -7.47 -0.38 1.74
N LEU A 223 -7.83 0.56 0.86
CA LEU A 223 -7.45 0.50 -0.54
C LEU A 223 -5.93 0.55 -0.72
N GLY A 224 -5.23 1.38 0.06
CA GLY A 224 -3.77 1.41 0.07
C GLY A 224 -3.15 0.08 0.52
N ALA A 225 -3.71 -0.53 1.55
CA ALA A 225 -3.30 -1.85 2.05
C ALA A 225 -3.52 -2.96 1.00
N MET A 226 -4.73 -3.01 0.40
CA MET A 226 -5.03 -3.95 -0.69
C MET A 226 -4.04 -3.83 -1.83
N PHE A 227 -3.80 -2.60 -2.23
CA PHE A 227 -2.89 -2.31 -3.32
C PHE A 227 -1.47 -2.79 -3.02
N LEU A 228 -0.95 -2.46 -1.83
CA LEU A 228 0.38 -2.87 -1.41
C LEU A 228 0.50 -4.40 -1.34
N THR A 229 -0.56 -5.09 -0.87
CA THR A 229 -0.63 -6.55 -0.86
C THR A 229 -0.62 -7.12 -2.28
N LEU A 230 -1.41 -6.57 -3.20
CA LEU A 230 -1.42 -6.99 -4.60
C LEU A 230 -0.04 -6.85 -5.25
N ALA A 231 0.61 -5.69 -5.06
CA ALA A 231 1.95 -5.45 -5.60
C ALA A 231 2.98 -6.43 -5.04
N LEU A 232 2.90 -6.73 -3.74
CA LEU A 232 3.78 -7.68 -3.08
C LEU A 232 3.56 -9.10 -3.60
N CYS A 233 2.33 -9.58 -3.70
CA CYS A 233 2.02 -10.91 -4.18
C CYS A 233 2.40 -11.10 -5.66
N LEU A 234 2.17 -10.09 -6.51
CA LEU A 234 2.53 -10.14 -7.93
C LEU A 234 4.04 -10.01 -8.19
N GLY A 235 4.81 -9.53 -7.21
CA GLY A 235 6.27 -9.44 -7.28
C GLY A 235 6.99 -10.58 -6.56
N GLU A 236 6.26 -11.45 -5.85
CA GLU A 236 6.87 -12.53 -5.07
C GLU A 236 7.22 -13.72 -5.99
N VAL A 237 8.52 -14.07 -6.02
CA VAL A 237 9.05 -15.17 -6.82
C VAL A 237 9.72 -16.24 -5.96
N VAL A 238 10.24 -15.86 -4.79
CA VAL A 238 11.16 -16.73 -4.02
C VAL A 238 10.41 -17.90 -3.40
N ILE A 239 9.33 -17.62 -2.65
CA ILE A 239 8.54 -18.66 -1.98
C ILE A 239 7.88 -19.55 -3.03
N ALA A 240 7.32 -18.97 -4.09
CA ALA A 240 6.68 -19.74 -5.16
C ALA A 240 7.68 -20.69 -5.86
N THR A 241 8.91 -20.22 -6.13
CA THR A 241 9.97 -21.06 -6.75
C THR A 241 10.42 -22.18 -5.80
N LEU A 242 10.64 -21.88 -4.53
CA LEU A 242 11.07 -22.86 -3.54
C LEU A 242 10.04 -23.96 -3.30
N LEU A 243 8.75 -23.60 -3.36
CA LEU A 243 7.65 -24.56 -3.24
C LEU A 243 7.22 -25.17 -4.58
N LEU A 244 7.97 -24.94 -5.64
CA LEU A 244 7.74 -25.48 -6.99
C LEU A 244 6.37 -25.11 -7.59
N TYR A 245 5.78 -24.00 -7.17
CA TYR A 245 4.54 -23.50 -7.74
C TYR A 245 4.82 -22.61 -8.95
N ASN A 246 4.12 -22.90 -10.05
CA ASN A 246 4.22 -22.08 -11.25
C ASN A 246 3.28 -20.86 -11.14
N THR A 247 3.87 -19.72 -10.83
CA THR A 247 3.21 -18.40 -10.79
C THR A 247 3.75 -17.51 -11.92
N PHE A 248 3.08 -16.40 -12.18
CA PHE A 248 3.50 -15.48 -13.23
C PHE A 248 4.94 -14.95 -13.06
N PRO A 249 5.42 -14.53 -11.87
CA PRO A 249 6.82 -14.19 -11.66
C PRO A 249 7.78 -15.38 -11.85
N VAL A 250 7.38 -16.59 -11.48
CA VAL A 250 8.18 -17.80 -11.68
C VAL A 250 8.30 -18.12 -13.17
N GLU A 251 7.22 -17.98 -13.93
CA GLU A 251 7.22 -18.17 -15.39
C GLU A 251 8.23 -17.25 -16.10
N MET A 252 8.37 -15.99 -15.63
CA MET A 252 9.42 -15.10 -16.15
C MET A 252 10.83 -15.65 -15.96
N VAL A 253 11.10 -16.28 -14.82
CA VAL A 253 12.39 -16.91 -14.50
C VAL A 253 12.59 -18.16 -15.35
N VAL A 254 11.55 -18.97 -15.54
CA VAL A 254 11.58 -20.17 -16.38
C VAL A 254 11.90 -19.79 -17.83
N LEU A 255 11.21 -18.81 -18.40
CA LEU A 255 11.47 -18.32 -19.76
C LEU A 255 12.91 -17.80 -19.93
N TYR A 256 13.42 -17.09 -18.92
CA TYR A 256 14.81 -16.65 -18.90
C TYR A 256 15.80 -17.83 -18.98
N HIS A 257 15.57 -18.88 -18.18
CA HIS A 257 16.44 -20.08 -18.18
C HIS A 257 16.29 -20.93 -19.46
N GLN A 258 15.16 -20.84 -20.14
CA GLN A 258 14.95 -21.48 -21.44
C GLN A 258 15.56 -20.71 -22.61
N SER A 259 16.44 -19.73 -22.35
CA SER A 259 17.06 -18.85 -23.34
C SER A 259 16.09 -17.93 -24.10
N GLN A 260 14.84 -17.81 -23.65
CA GLN A 260 13.84 -16.87 -24.18
C GLN A 260 13.93 -15.51 -23.45
N VAL A 261 15.12 -14.97 -23.39
CA VAL A 261 15.42 -13.75 -22.60
C VAL A 261 14.60 -12.56 -23.10
N GLY A 262 14.43 -12.40 -24.41
CA GLY A 262 13.61 -11.35 -25.01
C GLY A 262 12.16 -11.38 -24.54
N VAL A 263 11.54 -12.59 -24.53
CA VAL A 263 10.18 -12.82 -24.06
C VAL A 263 10.05 -12.56 -22.54
N SER A 264 11.00 -13.06 -21.74
CA SER A 264 11.03 -12.83 -20.29
C SER A 264 11.12 -11.32 -19.94
N VAL A 265 11.97 -10.56 -20.64
CA VAL A 265 12.09 -9.11 -20.44
C VAL A 265 10.84 -8.37 -20.93
N ALA A 266 10.26 -8.78 -22.05
CA ALA A 266 9.00 -8.20 -22.54
C ALA A 266 7.86 -8.44 -21.52
N LEU A 267 7.80 -9.63 -20.93
CA LEU A 267 6.83 -9.98 -19.89
C LEU A 267 7.02 -9.11 -18.64
N SER A 268 8.27 -8.87 -18.23
CA SER A 268 8.60 -7.98 -17.13
C SER A 268 8.15 -6.53 -17.39
N MET A 269 8.29 -6.05 -18.63
CA MET A 269 7.81 -4.71 -19.03
C MET A 269 6.29 -4.60 -19.00
N ILE A 270 5.57 -5.65 -19.45
CA ILE A 270 4.10 -5.70 -19.35
C ILE A 270 3.68 -5.67 -17.87
N THR A 271 4.33 -6.45 -17.02
CA THR A 271 4.03 -6.49 -15.58
C THR A 271 4.25 -5.14 -14.92
N LEU A 272 5.36 -4.48 -15.24
CA LEU A 272 5.66 -3.14 -14.74
C LEU A 272 4.57 -2.14 -15.19
N ALA A 273 4.24 -2.13 -16.47
CA ALA A 273 3.20 -1.25 -17.02
C ALA A 273 1.82 -1.55 -16.39
N PHE A 274 1.47 -2.82 -16.24
CA PHE A 274 0.23 -3.24 -15.59
C PHE A 274 0.17 -2.80 -14.13
N THR A 275 1.26 -2.98 -13.38
CA THR A 275 1.37 -2.54 -11.98
C THR A 275 1.22 -1.03 -11.87
N PHE A 276 1.88 -0.26 -12.73
CA PHE A 276 1.70 1.20 -12.77
C PHE A 276 0.28 1.63 -13.14
N LEU A 277 -0.34 0.97 -14.10
CA LEU A 277 -1.72 1.26 -14.50
C LEU A 277 -2.71 0.96 -13.36
N LEU A 278 -2.51 -0.15 -12.67
CA LEU A 278 -3.29 -0.55 -11.51
C LEU A 278 -3.13 0.46 -10.36
N LEU A 279 -1.87 0.90 -10.08
CA LEU A 279 -1.54 1.97 -9.13
C LEU A 279 -2.29 3.25 -9.45
N PHE A 280 -2.15 3.69 -10.69
CA PHE A 280 -2.75 4.94 -11.16
C PHE A 280 -4.27 4.89 -11.06
N THR A 281 -4.88 3.80 -11.49
CA THR A 281 -6.34 3.62 -11.47
C THR A 281 -6.89 3.63 -10.05
N LEU A 282 -6.27 2.89 -9.12
CA LEU A 282 -6.69 2.87 -7.72
C LEU A 282 -6.46 4.21 -7.03
N SER A 283 -5.34 4.89 -7.29
CA SER A 283 -5.07 6.24 -6.78
C SER A 283 -6.12 7.24 -7.27
N PHE A 284 -6.48 7.18 -8.54
CA PHE A 284 -7.49 8.05 -9.13
C PHE A 284 -8.89 7.79 -8.56
N LEU A 285 -9.28 6.53 -8.38
CA LEU A 285 -10.54 6.15 -7.73
C LEU A 285 -10.60 6.62 -6.28
N ALA A 286 -9.49 6.49 -5.53
CA ALA A 286 -9.39 6.96 -4.15
C ALA A 286 -9.55 8.49 -4.05
N GLN A 287 -8.98 9.25 -4.99
CA GLN A 287 -9.10 10.71 -5.03
C GLN A 287 -10.52 11.18 -5.38
N ARG A 288 -11.18 10.54 -6.35
CA ARG A 288 -12.57 10.89 -6.74
C ARG A 288 -13.54 10.72 -5.56
N ARG A 289 -13.36 9.73 -4.71
CA ARG A 289 -14.19 9.50 -3.54
C ARG A 289 -13.98 10.54 -2.43
N ARG A 290 -12.79 11.16 -2.33
CA ARG A 290 -12.53 12.28 -1.40
C ARG A 290 -13.22 13.58 -1.82
N GLY A 291 -13.30 13.87 -3.11
CA GLY A 291 -13.94 15.10 -3.63
C GLY A 291 -15.48 15.11 -3.51
N GLY A 292 -16.13 13.95 -3.48
CA GLY A 292 -17.60 13.84 -3.40
C GLY A 292 -18.19 14.07 -2.00
N GLY A 293 -17.39 14.01 -0.93
CA GLY A 293 -17.86 14.22 0.44
C GLY A 293 -17.98 15.69 0.85
N ALA A 294 -17.12 16.56 0.32
CA ALA A 294 -17.12 17.99 0.64
C ALA A 294 -18.26 18.80 -0.04
N ALA A 295 -18.79 18.28 -1.15
CA ALA A 295 -19.85 18.96 -1.92
C ALA A 295 -21.29 18.65 -1.44
N ARG A 296 -21.47 17.81 -0.42
CA ARG A 296 -22.81 17.47 0.13
C ARG A 296 -23.14 18.14 1.46
N LEU A 297 -22.29 19.04 1.93
CA LEU A 297 -22.48 19.79 3.20
C LEU A 297 -22.65 21.32 2.98
N ILE A 298 -23.04 21.76 1.78
CA ILE A 298 -23.46 23.14 1.50
C ILE A 298 -24.89 23.11 1.03
#